data_1a7c237dee1eeff0660f5d0005c64ec3
#
_entry.id   1a7c237dee1eeff0660f5d0005c64ec3
#
_cell.length_a   1.000
_cell.length_b   1.000
_cell.length_c   1.000
_cell.angle_alpha   90.00
_cell.angle_beta   90.00
_cell.angle_gamma   90.00
#
_symmetry.space_group_name_H-M   'P 1'
#
loop_
_entity.id
_entity.type
_entity.pdbx_description
1 polymer ?
#
loop_
_entity_poly.entity_id
_entity_poly.type
_entity_poly.pdbx_seq_one_letter_code
_entity_poly.pdbx_strand_id
1 'polypeptide(L)'
;MRDNDWVQEIVDQYGRVLNLYSLIEKTPKDFGTGNQLFPSEIHTIEGIGRKPGINVSELAIELGISKPAVSQLTKRLERKGLIKRYRGEGNNKEVLLRLSLKGEIDYKGHSHYHADMDKKFTKYLMHLDNSGRKIISTLGDIMKEYYEKIYVERTSK
;
A
#
# COMPACT_ATOMS: atom_id res chain seq x y z
N MET A 1 18.35 -23.18 27.45
CA MET A 1 17.69 -22.16 26.60
C MET A 1 17.52 -20.95 27.48
N ARG A 2 18.05 -19.81 27.08
CA ARG A 2 17.83 -18.56 27.83
C ARG A 2 16.37 -18.16 27.64
N ASP A 3 15.72 -17.66 28.68
CA ASP A 3 14.28 -17.30 28.66
C ASP A 3 13.85 -16.31 27.54
N ASN A 4 14.79 -15.74 26.82
CA ASN A 4 14.57 -14.74 25.77
C ASN A 4 14.89 -15.21 24.33
N ASP A 5 15.26 -16.49 24.12
CA ASP A 5 15.64 -16.97 22.78
C ASP A 5 14.47 -16.84 21.78
N TRP A 6 13.22 -17.04 22.24
CA TRP A 6 12.02 -16.86 21.42
C TRP A 6 11.79 -15.41 20.96
N VAL A 7 12.19 -14.42 21.79
CA VAL A 7 12.06 -12.99 21.41
C VAL A 7 12.94 -12.70 20.21
N GLN A 8 14.21 -13.17 20.25
CA GLN A 8 15.12 -12.98 19.13
C GLN A 8 14.62 -13.72 17.88
N GLU A 9 14.06 -14.90 18.02
CA GLU A 9 13.46 -15.66 16.92
C GLU A 9 12.35 -14.85 16.20
N ILE A 10 11.45 -14.22 16.98
CA ILE A 10 10.38 -13.37 16.44
C ILE A 10 10.95 -12.13 15.74
N VAL A 11 11.91 -11.44 16.36
CA VAL A 11 12.57 -10.27 15.76
C VAL A 11 13.22 -10.64 14.42
N ASP A 12 13.94 -11.75 14.37
CA ASP A 12 14.57 -12.22 13.14
C ASP A 12 13.55 -12.61 12.07
N GLN A 13 12.42 -13.21 12.48
CA GLN A 13 11.33 -13.55 11.57
C GLN A 13 10.72 -12.29 10.94
N TYR A 14 10.44 -11.26 11.72
CA TYR A 14 9.97 -9.98 11.20
C TYR A 14 11.01 -9.30 10.29
N GLY A 15 12.30 -9.36 10.65
CA GLY A 15 13.38 -8.88 9.80
C GLY A 15 13.37 -9.54 8.42
N ARG A 16 13.18 -10.86 8.36
CA ARG A 16 13.03 -11.60 7.09
C ARG A 16 11.80 -11.17 6.30
N VAL A 17 10.66 -10.95 6.97
CA VAL A 17 9.43 -10.46 6.32
C VAL A 17 9.65 -9.08 5.70
N LEU A 18 10.28 -8.14 6.44
CA LEU A 18 10.58 -6.80 5.93
C LEU A 18 11.56 -6.83 4.75
N ASN A 19 12.56 -7.73 4.77
CA ASN A 19 13.45 -7.92 3.64
C ASN A 19 12.71 -8.43 2.40
N LEU A 20 11.81 -9.40 2.55
CA LEU A 20 10.96 -9.88 1.44
C LEU A 20 10.04 -8.78 0.93
N TYR A 21 9.43 -7.99 1.81
CA TYR A 21 8.62 -6.85 1.44
C TYR A 21 9.44 -5.83 0.60
N SER A 22 10.67 -5.51 1.04
CA SER A 22 11.57 -4.62 0.30
C SER A 22 11.93 -5.14 -1.10
N LEU A 23 12.00 -6.46 -1.30
CA LEU A 23 12.21 -7.07 -2.62
C LEU A 23 10.94 -6.95 -3.48
N ILE A 24 9.77 -7.20 -2.90
CA ILE A 24 8.47 -7.06 -3.58
C ILE A 24 8.29 -5.62 -4.07
N GLU A 25 8.61 -4.61 -3.24
CA GLU A 25 8.51 -3.19 -3.61
C GLU A 25 9.33 -2.81 -4.86
N LYS A 26 10.35 -3.60 -5.20
CA LYS A 26 11.20 -3.42 -6.39
C LYS A 26 10.82 -4.29 -7.57
N THR A 27 9.78 -5.12 -7.43
CA THR A 27 9.39 -6.11 -8.44
C THR A 27 8.04 -5.72 -9.04
N PRO A 28 8.00 -5.27 -10.30
CA PRO A 28 6.76 -4.93 -10.96
C PRO A 28 5.99 -6.19 -11.40
N LYS A 29 4.67 -6.06 -11.52
CA LYS A 29 3.76 -7.13 -11.94
C LYS A 29 2.70 -6.59 -12.88
N ASP A 30 2.27 -7.42 -13.84
CA ASP A 30 1.09 -7.18 -14.67
C ASP A 30 -0.18 -7.68 -13.96
N PHE A 31 -1.22 -6.84 -13.95
CA PHE A 31 -2.52 -7.15 -13.38
C PHE A 31 -3.64 -7.29 -14.43
N GLY A 32 -3.27 -7.41 -15.71
CA GLY A 32 -4.20 -7.74 -16.79
C GLY A 32 -4.17 -6.80 -18.00
N THR A 33 -3.39 -5.72 -17.95
CA THR A 33 -3.31 -4.75 -19.07
C THR A 33 -2.01 -4.81 -19.87
N GLY A 34 -1.09 -5.72 -19.54
CA GLY A 34 0.27 -5.77 -20.08
C GLY A 34 1.21 -4.73 -19.48
N ASN A 35 0.74 -3.85 -18.60
CA ASN A 35 1.58 -2.87 -17.92
C ASN A 35 2.29 -3.50 -16.73
N GLN A 36 3.62 -3.36 -16.70
CA GLN A 36 4.39 -3.69 -15.50
C GLN A 36 4.23 -2.56 -14.47
N LEU A 37 3.55 -2.87 -13.36
CA LEU A 37 3.23 -1.92 -12.30
C LEU A 37 3.99 -2.28 -11.01
N PHE A 38 4.74 -1.31 -10.49
CA PHE A 38 5.34 -1.42 -9.17
C PHE A 38 4.25 -1.35 -8.08
N PRO A 39 4.49 -1.90 -6.87
CA PRO A 39 3.53 -1.83 -5.78
C PRO A 39 3.01 -0.41 -5.50
N SER A 40 3.87 0.60 -5.48
CA SER A 40 3.45 1.99 -5.32
C SER A 40 2.50 2.49 -6.41
N GLU A 41 2.62 1.99 -7.64
CA GLU A 41 1.73 2.33 -8.75
C GLU A 41 0.36 1.64 -8.61
N ILE A 42 0.36 0.34 -8.31
CA ILE A 42 -0.91 -0.40 -8.19
C ILE A 42 -1.68 0.01 -6.93
N HIS A 43 -1.03 0.31 -5.81
CA HIS A 43 -1.69 0.86 -4.62
C HIS A 43 -2.26 2.27 -4.87
N THR A 44 -1.62 3.06 -5.74
CA THR A 44 -2.19 4.34 -6.21
C THR A 44 -3.46 4.12 -7.04
N ILE A 45 -3.47 3.14 -7.94
CA ILE A 45 -4.67 2.73 -8.69
C ILE A 45 -5.77 2.28 -7.74
N GLU A 46 -5.43 1.50 -6.72
CA GLU A 46 -6.36 1.01 -5.70
C GLU A 46 -7.00 2.17 -4.92
N GLY A 47 -6.21 3.14 -4.43
CA GLY A 47 -6.74 4.30 -3.73
C GLY A 47 -7.71 5.13 -4.59
N ILE A 48 -7.39 5.32 -5.88
CA ILE A 48 -8.28 6.01 -6.82
C ILE A 48 -9.53 5.17 -7.12
N GLY A 49 -9.41 3.85 -7.22
CA GLY A 49 -10.53 2.94 -7.48
C GLY A 49 -11.51 2.86 -6.31
N ARG A 50 -11.01 2.89 -5.06
CA ARG A 50 -11.85 2.92 -3.86
C ARG A 50 -12.62 4.25 -3.71
N LYS A 51 -12.02 5.37 -4.11
CA LYS A 51 -12.62 6.71 -3.99
C LYS A 51 -12.51 7.46 -5.33
N PRO A 52 -13.37 7.17 -6.32
CA PRO A 52 -13.41 7.93 -7.56
C PRO A 52 -13.65 9.42 -7.29
N GLY A 53 -12.85 10.29 -7.91
CA GLY A 53 -12.89 11.73 -7.64
C GLY A 53 -11.97 12.19 -6.52
N ILE A 54 -11.13 11.31 -5.98
CA ILE A 54 -10.11 11.70 -5.00
C ILE A 54 -9.12 12.69 -5.61
N ASN A 55 -8.70 13.71 -4.87
CA ASN A 55 -7.64 14.61 -5.27
C ASN A 55 -6.26 14.12 -4.78
N VAL A 56 -5.18 14.76 -5.28
CA VAL A 56 -3.79 14.38 -4.93
C VAL A 56 -3.51 14.52 -3.43
N SER A 57 -4.14 15.50 -2.75
CA SER A 57 -3.90 15.73 -1.31
C SER A 57 -4.53 14.65 -0.46
N GLU A 58 -5.77 14.30 -0.74
CA GLU A 58 -6.50 13.22 -0.08
C GLU A 58 -5.81 11.87 -0.31
N LEU A 59 -5.38 11.62 -1.57
CA LEU A 59 -4.69 10.38 -1.92
C LEU A 59 -3.32 10.26 -1.21
N ALA A 60 -2.63 11.38 -0.97
CA ALA A 60 -1.39 11.40 -0.20
C ALA A 60 -1.61 10.99 1.27
N ILE A 61 -2.71 11.47 1.87
CA ILE A 61 -3.11 11.07 3.24
C ILE A 61 -3.45 9.59 3.27
N GLU A 62 -4.26 9.11 2.32
CA GLU A 62 -4.70 7.71 2.26
C GLU A 62 -3.53 6.74 2.09
N LEU A 63 -2.54 7.10 1.25
CA LEU A 63 -1.36 6.26 0.98
C LEU A 63 -0.23 6.46 2.01
N GLY A 64 -0.32 7.45 2.91
CA GLY A 64 0.71 7.74 3.87
C GLY A 64 2.03 8.24 3.26
N ILE A 65 1.98 8.90 2.08
CA ILE A 65 3.15 9.41 1.37
C ILE A 65 3.01 10.90 1.02
N SER A 66 4.10 11.54 0.62
CA SER A 66 4.10 12.97 0.31
C SER A 66 3.30 13.32 -0.96
N LYS A 67 2.67 14.50 -1.00
CA LYS A 67 1.98 15.02 -2.19
C LYS A 67 2.86 15.04 -3.45
N PRO A 68 4.14 15.45 -3.41
CA PRO A 68 5.04 15.33 -4.56
C PRO A 68 5.18 13.90 -5.08
N ALA A 69 5.29 12.90 -4.18
CA ALA A 69 5.37 11.49 -4.57
C ALA A 69 4.10 11.04 -5.28
N VAL A 70 2.91 11.33 -4.73
CA VAL A 70 1.62 11.04 -5.38
C VAL A 70 1.50 11.75 -6.72
N SER A 71 1.94 13.02 -6.81
CA SER A 71 1.92 13.76 -8.07
C SER A 71 2.77 13.09 -9.15
N GLN A 72 3.94 12.54 -8.79
CA GLN A 72 4.80 11.80 -9.73
C GLN A 72 4.17 10.45 -10.12
N LEU A 73 3.61 9.71 -9.16
CA LEU A 73 2.92 8.45 -9.42
C LEU A 73 1.74 8.66 -10.38
N THR A 74 0.88 9.62 -10.09
CA THR A 74 -0.30 9.90 -10.93
C THR A 74 0.10 10.37 -12.33
N LYS A 75 1.17 11.16 -12.50
CA LYS A 75 1.70 11.51 -13.83
C LYS A 75 2.18 10.29 -14.61
N ARG A 76 2.84 9.34 -13.95
CA ARG A 76 3.28 8.07 -14.59
C ARG A 76 2.09 7.21 -15.00
N LEU A 77 1.11 7.04 -14.13
CA LEU A 77 -0.10 6.26 -14.40
C LEU A 77 -0.95 6.88 -15.52
N GLU A 78 -1.03 8.21 -15.58
CA GLU A 78 -1.69 8.93 -16.67
C GLU A 78 -0.99 8.67 -18.02
N ARG A 79 0.35 8.72 -18.06
CA ARG A 79 1.13 8.37 -19.27
C ARG A 79 0.96 6.91 -19.69
N LYS A 80 0.76 5.98 -18.74
CA LYS A 80 0.41 4.58 -19.01
C LYS A 80 -1.05 4.41 -19.44
N GLY A 81 -1.85 5.50 -19.42
CA GLY A 81 -3.26 5.48 -19.79
C GLY A 81 -4.17 4.79 -18.78
N LEU A 82 -3.74 4.66 -17.52
CA LEU A 82 -4.45 3.93 -16.46
C LEU A 82 -5.37 4.81 -15.63
N ILE A 83 -5.08 6.10 -15.58
CA ILE A 83 -5.90 7.09 -14.88
C ILE A 83 -6.21 8.28 -15.78
N LYS A 84 -7.23 9.05 -15.42
CA LYS A 84 -7.59 10.34 -16.03
C LYS A 84 -7.69 11.40 -14.95
N ARG A 85 -7.22 12.60 -15.29
CA ARG A 85 -7.42 13.80 -14.50
C ARG A 85 -8.59 14.57 -15.07
N TYR A 86 -9.43 15.12 -14.23
CA TYR A 86 -10.55 15.94 -14.65
C TYR A 86 -10.81 17.05 -13.61
N ARG A 87 -11.59 18.03 -14.00
CA ARG A 87 -12.07 19.09 -13.10
C ARG A 87 -13.53 18.86 -12.79
N GLY A 88 -13.90 18.99 -11.52
CA GLY A 88 -15.30 18.86 -11.09
C GLY A 88 -16.16 20.00 -11.66
N GLU A 89 -17.43 19.74 -11.89
CA GLU A 89 -18.39 20.77 -12.27
C GLU A 89 -18.49 21.80 -11.13
N GLY A 90 -18.31 23.08 -11.46
CA GLY A 90 -18.38 24.19 -10.49
C GLY A 90 -17.11 24.48 -9.69
N ASN A 91 -16.07 23.64 -9.74
CA ASN A 91 -14.79 23.90 -9.06
C ASN A 91 -13.60 23.70 -10.02
N ASN A 92 -13.27 24.76 -10.77
CA ASN A 92 -12.16 24.74 -11.73
C ASN A 92 -10.75 24.71 -11.10
N LYS A 93 -10.64 24.80 -9.77
CA LYS A 93 -9.34 24.86 -9.08
C LYS A 93 -8.81 23.49 -8.67
N GLU A 94 -9.70 22.51 -8.54
CA GLU A 94 -9.34 21.19 -8.02
C GLU A 94 -9.24 20.16 -9.15
N VAL A 95 -8.12 19.41 -9.16
CA VAL A 95 -7.90 18.32 -10.10
C VAL A 95 -8.25 17.00 -9.41
N LEU A 96 -9.27 16.35 -9.93
CA LEU A 96 -9.78 15.06 -9.46
C LEU A 96 -9.21 13.92 -10.32
N LEU A 97 -9.14 12.74 -9.71
CA LEU A 97 -8.57 11.53 -10.31
C LEU A 97 -9.67 10.46 -10.47
N ARG A 98 -9.62 9.74 -11.58
CA ARG A 98 -10.44 8.54 -11.79
C ARG A 98 -9.66 7.51 -12.59
N LEU A 99 -10.02 6.25 -12.46
CA LEU A 99 -9.48 5.20 -13.32
C LEU A 99 -9.96 5.37 -14.77
N SER A 100 -9.15 4.93 -15.71
CA SER A 100 -9.58 4.63 -17.08
C SER A 100 -10.13 3.20 -17.13
N LEU A 101 -10.71 2.79 -18.25
CA LEU A 101 -11.11 1.39 -18.46
C LEU A 101 -9.93 0.40 -18.25
N LYS A 102 -8.72 0.77 -18.70
CA LYS A 102 -7.51 -0.03 -18.43
C LYS A 102 -7.15 -0.05 -16.95
N GLY A 103 -7.23 1.10 -16.27
CA GLY A 103 -6.97 1.17 -14.83
C GLY A 103 -7.95 0.35 -14.00
N GLU A 104 -9.20 0.24 -14.43
CA GLU A 104 -10.20 -0.63 -13.79
C GLU A 104 -9.86 -2.12 -13.95
N ILE A 105 -9.27 -2.53 -15.09
CA ILE A 105 -8.79 -3.91 -15.29
C ILE A 105 -7.67 -4.20 -14.28
N ASP A 106 -6.66 -3.33 -14.17
CA ASP A 106 -5.55 -3.53 -13.23
C ASP A 106 -6.03 -3.49 -11.77
N TYR A 107 -6.97 -2.60 -11.43
CA TYR A 107 -7.61 -2.54 -10.10
C TYR A 107 -8.29 -3.86 -9.73
N LYS A 108 -9.10 -4.42 -10.63
CA LYS A 108 -9.77 -5.71 -10.42
C LYS A 108 -8.77 -6.87 -10.37
N GLY A 109 -7.78 -6.87 -11.25
CA GLY A 109 -6.72 -7.87 -11.28
C GLY A 109 -5.92 -7.90 -9.97
N HIS A 110 -5.60 -6.73 -9.40
CA HIS A 110 -4.95 -6.61 -8.11
C HIS A 110 -5.81 -7.14 -6.95
N SER A 111 -7.10 -6.81 -6.95
CA SER A 111 -8.05 -7.32 -5.96
C SER A 111 -8.15 -8.86 -5.98
N HIS A 112 -8.21 -9.46 -7.18
CA HIS A 112 -8.21 -10.92 -7.32
C HIS A 112 -6.88 -11.54 -6.86
N TYR A 113 -5.75 -10.92 -7.20
CA TYR A 113 -4.44 -11.38 -6.77
C TYR A 113 -4.34 -11.47 -5.26
N HIS A 114 -4.77 -10.44 -4.52
CA HIS A 114 -4.81 -10.48 -3.06
C HIS A 114 -5.79 -11.51 -2.53
N ALA A 115 -6.99 -11.61 -3.08
CA ALA A 115 -7.98 -12.60 -2.65
C ALA A 115 -7.45 -14.05 -2.74
N ASP A 116 -6.57 -14.33 -3.69
CA ASP A 116 -5.96 -15.66 -3.84
C ASP A 116 -4.75 -15.87 -2.93
N MET A 117 -3.89 -14.87 -2.79
CA MET A 117 -2.66 -14.96 -1.97
C MET A 117 -2.95 -14.92 -0.47
N ASP A 118 -3.94 -14.15 -0.04
CA ASP A 118 -4.21 -13.88 1.37
C ASP A 118 -5.06 -14.95 2.07
N LYS A 119 -5.55 -15.97 1.34
CA LYS A 119 -6.49 -16.98 1.90
C LYS A 119 -5.99 -17.61 3.20
N LYS A 120 -4.72 -18.02 3.26
CA LYS A 120 -4.15 -18.66 4.45
C LYS A 120 -3.98 -17.66 5.59
N PHE A 121 -3.46 -16.48 5.29
CA PHE A 121 -3.21 -15.43 6.26
C PHE A 121 -4.51 -14.90 6.85
N THR A 122 -5.46 -14.53 5.99
CA THR A 122 -6.78 -14.05 6.38
C THR A 122 -7.54 -15.09 7.18
N LYS A 123 -7.50 -16.37 6.75
CA LYS A 123 -8.12 -17.48 7.50
C LYS A 123 -7.54 -17.59 8.90
N TYR A 124 -6.23 -17.48 9.06
CA TYR A 124 -5.59 -17.50 10.37
C TYR A 124 -6.08 -16.35 11.25
N LEU A 125 -6.07 -15.11 10.73
CA LEU A 125 -6.54 -13.93 11.47
C LEU A 125 -8.01 -14.02 11.89
N MET A 126 -8.87 -14.59 11.04
CA MET A 126 -10.30 -14.76 11.33
C MET A 126 -10.57 -15.72 12.48
N HIS A 127 -9.66 -16.67 12.75
CA HIS A 127 -9.80 -17.64 13.84
C HIS A 127 -9.24 -17.14 15.18
N LEU A 128 -8.61 -15.96 15.22
CA LEU A 128 -8.12 -15.38 16.45
C LEU A 128 -9.27 -14.92 17.35
N ASP A 129 -9.17 -15.25 18.63
CA ASP A 129 -10.01 -14.66 19.66
C ASP A 129 -9.66 -13.18 19.91
N ASN A 130 -10.41 -12.51 20.77
CA ASN A 130 -10.18 -11.11 21.09
C ASN A 130 -8.80 -10.84 21.71
N SER A 131 -8.26 -11.80 22.46
CA SER A 131 -6.92 -11.67 23.05
C SER A 131 -5.83 -11.72 21.99
N GLY A 132 -5.90 -12.70 21.07
CA GLY A 132 -4.97 -12.82 19.95
C GLY A 132 -5.01 -11.61 19.02
N ARG A 133 -6.21 -11.10 18.71
CA ARG A 133 -6.38 -9.87 17.91
C ARG A 133 -5.71 -8.66 18.58
N LYS A 134 -5.90 -8.50 19.89
CA LYS A 134 -5.29 -7.41 20.67
C LYS A 134 -3.77 -7.50 20.65
N ILE A 135 -3.21 -8.71 20.85
CA ILE A 135 -1.75 -8.91 20.82
C ILE A 135 -1.17 -8.49 19.46
N ILE A 136 -1.75 -8.95 18.36
CA ILE A 136 -1.26 -8.63 17.01
C ILE A 136 -1.39 -7.13 16.71
N SER A 137 -2.52 -6.51 17.07
CA SER A 137 -2.71 -5.06 16.88
C SER A 137 -1.68 -4.26 17.67
N THR A 138 -1.52 -4.57 18.95
CA THR A 138 -0.55 -3.89 19.83
C THR A 138 0.87 -4.05 19.32
N LEU A 139 1.26 -5.25 18.85
CA LEU A 139 2.58 -5.47 18.27
C LEU A 139 2.77 -4.63 16.99
N GLY A 140 1.75 -4.54 16.14
CA GLY A 140 1.77 -3.68 14.95
C GLY A 140 1.99 -2.21 15.30
N ASP A 141 1.30 -1.69 16.32
CA ASP A 141 1.45 -0.31 16.79
C ASP A 141 2.88 -0.05 17.32
N ILE A 142 3.40 -0.95 18.15
CA ILE A 142 4.79 -0.84 18.68
C ILE A 142 5.82 -0.87 17.55
N MET A 143 5.65 -1.75 16.58
CA MET A 143 6.56 -1.82 15.42
C MET A 143 6.51 -0.54 14.59
N LYS A 144 5.31 0.00 14.35
CA LYS A 144 5.12 1.26 13.63
C LYS A 144 5.88 2.40 14.33
N GLU A 145 5.64 2.61 15.62
CA GLU A 145 6.33 3.64 16.42
C GLU A 145 7.88 3.48 16.37
N TYR A 146 8.36 2.25 16.48
CA TYR A 146 9.80 1.95 16.40
C TYR A 146 10.39 2.36 15.05
N TYR A 147 9.76 2.00 13.93
CA TYR A 147 10.27 2.36 12.60
C TYR A 147 10.09 3.84 12.27
N GLU A 148 9.01 4.49 12.73
CA GLU A 148 8.82 5.93 12.60
C GLU A 148 9.95 6.69 13.30
N LYS A 149 10.32 6.29 14.51
CA LYS A 149 11.44 6.88 15.24
C LYS A 149 12.77 6.77 14.48
N ILE A 150 13.09 5.57 13.97
CA ILE A 150 14.29 5.34 13.16
C ILE A 150 14.26 6.20 11.88
N TYR A 151 13.13 6.30 11.22
CA TYR A 151 12.96 7.08 10.00
C TYR A 151 13.23 8.57 10.26
N VAL A 152 12.61 9.11 11.30
CA VAL A 152 12.82 10.52 11.72
C VAL A 152 14.29 10.77 12.05
N GLU A 153 14.94 9.92 12.85
CA GLU A 153 16.35 10.06 13.21
C GLU A 153 17.29 10.10 11.98
N ARG A 154 16.99 9.27 10.96
CA ARG A 154 17.78 9.20 9.73
C ARG A 154 17.53 10.33 8.74
N THR A 155 16.37 10.99 8.82
CA THR A 155 15.95 12.04 7.87
C THR A 155 16.04 13.45 8.43
N SER A 156 16.23 13.60 9.75
CA SER A 156 16.44 14.89 10.45
C SER A 156 17.91 15.33 10.35
N LYS A 157 18.39 15.56 9.11
CA LYS A 157 19.69 16.20 8.85
C LYS A 157 19.51 17.59 8.30
#